data_5e8fcba01f83523a087494a6b9672d4e
#
_entry.id   5e8fcba01f83523a087494a6b9672d4e
#
_cell.length_a   1.000
_cell.length_b   1.000
_cell.length_c   1.000
_cell.angle_alpha   90.00
_cell.angle_beta   90.00
_cell.angle_gamma   90.00
#
_symmetry.space_group_name_H-M   'P 1'
#
loop_
_entity.id
_entity.type
_entity.pdbx_description
1 polymer ?
#
loop_
_entity_poly.entity_id
_entity_poly.type
_entity_poly.pdbx_seq_one_letter_code
_entity_poly.pdbx_strand_id
1 'polypeptide(L)'
;DVYTIPVQEPALFGAADEFFASPRLDNLLSVHAGVTAMVGLDAEALDHLALFAGFDHEEIGSNSRSGASGPFLADVAERIVASLYP
;
A
#
# COMPACT_ATOMS: atom_id res chain seq x y z
N ASP A 1 -11.06 15.57 11.70
CA ASP A 1 -10.35 14.53 12.45
C ASP A 1 -9.04 15.09 12.98
N VAL A 2 -8.55 14.56 14.11
CA VAL A 2 -7.28 14.96 14.73
C VAL A 2 -6.42 13.72 14.87
N TYR A 3 -5.18 13.80 14.40
CA TYR A 3 -4.21 12.71 14.45
C TYR A 3 -2.97 13.13 15.23
N THR A 4 -2.37 12.20 15.94
CA THR A 4 -1.03 12.36 16.50
C THR A 4 -0.01 11.86 15.49
N ILE A 5 1.06 12.61 15.29
CA ILE A 5 2.13 12.26 14.36
C ILE A 5 3.49 12.34 15.06
N PRO A 6 4.45 11.48 14.74
CA PRO A 6 5.82 11.67 15.16
C PRO A 6 6.42 12.90 14.45
N VAL A 7 7.15 13.72 15.20
CA VAL A 7 7.85 14.92 14.69
C VAL A 7 9.35 14.67 14.55
N GLN A 8 9.80 13.45 14.78
CA GLN A 8 11.21 13.10 14.64
C GLN A 8 11.63 13.14 13.17
N GLU A 9 12.71 13.83 12.91
CA GLU A 9 13.28 13.90 11.56
C GLU A 9 13.91 12.55 11.15
N PRO A 10 13.86 12.21 9.86
CA PRO A 10 14.58 11.06 9.33
C PRO A 10 16.08 11.18 9.58
N ALA A 11 16.74 10.07 9.89
CA ALA A 11 18.17 10.05 10.19
C ALA A 11 18.82 8.74 9.77
N LEU A 12 20.10 8.84 9.42
CA LEU A 12 21.00 7.69 9.40
C LEU A 12 21.56 7.46 10.81
N PHE A 13 21.81 6.21 11.18
CA PHE A 13 22.37 5.84 12.46
C PHE A 13 23.14 4.52 12.37
N GLY A 14 23.86 4.20 13.46
CA GLY A 14 24.79 3.08 13.51
C GLY A 14 26.23 3.58 13.50
N ALA A 15 27.19 2.70 13.75
CA ALA A 15 28.62 3.05 13.85
C ALA A 15 29.21 3.48 12.48
N ALA A 16 28.59 3.06 11.39
CA ALA A 16 28.98 3.36 10.00
C ALA A 16 27.79 3.91 9.17
N ASP A 17 26.82 4.51 9.83
CA ASP A 17 25.57 5.02 9.20
C ASP A 17 24.82 3.95 8.38
N GLU A 18 24.91 2.70 8.81
CA GLU A 18 24.37 1.55 8.08
C GLU A 18 22.87 1.35 8.27
N PHE A 19 22.23 2.12 9.14
CA PHE A 19 20.79 2.07 9.38
C PHE A 19 20.13 3.38 9.00
N PHE A 20 18.86 3.28 8.66
CA PHE A 20 18.01 4.41 8.32
C PHE A 20 16.72 4.36 9.16
N ALA A 21 16.40 5.46 9.81
CA ALA A 21 15.15 5.63 10.53
C ALA A 21 14.33 6.76 9.93
N SER A 22 13.06 6.52 9.70
CA SER A 22 12.12 7.54 9.23
C SER A 22 10.70 7.18 9.66
N PRO A 23 9.85 8.17 9.96
CA PRO A 23 8.43 7.92 10.12
C PRO A 23 7.84 7.27 8.85
N ARG A 24 6.87 6.38 9.04
CA ARG A 24 6.07 5.77 7.96
C ARG A 24 6.82 4.85 6.99
N LEU A 25 8.02 4.38 7.33
CA LEU A 25 8.70 3.34 6.53
C LEU A 25 7.82 2.08 6.44
N ASP A 26 7.22 1.69 7.53
CA ASP A 26 6.07 0.82 7.55
C ASP A 26 4.80 1.68 7.34
N ASN A 27 4.06 1.53 6.25
CA ASN A 27 4.32 0.56 5.16
C ASN A 27 4.67 1.25 3.83
N LEU A 28 5.07 2.52 3.83
CA LEU A 28 5.35 3.26 2.60
C LEU A 28 6.47 2.62 1.75
N LEU A 29 7.41 1.92 2.37
CA LEU A 29 8.45 1.20 1.63
C LEU A 29 7.83 0.06 0.81
N SER A 30 6.91 -0.70 1.39
CA SER A 30 6.17 -1.77 0.69
C SER A 30 5.26 -1.21 -0.39
N VAL A 31 4.60 -0.09 -0.13
CA VAL A 31 3.76 0.61 -1.12
C VAL A 31 4.61 1.09 -2.30
N HIS A 32 5.76 1.69 -2.04
CA HIS A 32 6.70 2.11 -3.09
C HIS A 32 7.15 0.91 -3.96
N ALA A 33 7.52 -0.20 -3.33
CA ALA A 33 7.92 -1.41 -4.05
C ALA A 33 6.78 -1.95 -4.94
N GLY A 34 5.55 -2.00 -4.41
CA GLY A 34 4.38 -2.45 -5.16
C GLY A 34 4.05 -1.54 -6.33
N VAL A 35 4.06 -0.22 -6.14
CA VAL A 35 3.82 0.75 -7.23
C VAL A 35 4.92 0.65 -8.28
N THR A 36 6.19 0.53 -7.87
CA THR A 36 7.31 0.39 -8.81
C THR A 36 7.17 -0.89 -9.65
N ALA A 37 6.78 -1.99 -9.03
CA ALA A 37 6.51 -3.23 -9.74
C ALA A 37 5.39 -3.07 -10.76
N MET A 38 4.28 -2.43 -10.37
CA MET A 38 3.15 -2.19 -11.27
C MET A 38 3.51 -1.31 -12.47
N VAL A 39 4.27 -0.25 -12.26
CA VAL A 39 4.74 0.64 -13.33
C VAL A 39 5.66 -0.08 -14.32
N GLY A 40 6.43 -1.06 -13.85
CA GLY A 40 7.33 -1.87 -14.66
C GLY A 40 6.68 -3.03 -15.41
N LEU A 41 5.38 -3.28 -15.22
CA LEU A 41 4.67 -4.36 -15.92
C LEU A 41 4.42 -4.02 -17.39
N ASP A 42 4.65 -4.99 -18.25
CA ASP A 42 4.12 -4.97 -19.62
C ASP A 42 2.70 -5.56 -19.60
N ALA A 43 1.70 -4.70 -19.61
CA ALA A 43 0.31 -5.09 -19.50
C ALA A 43 -0.17 -5.96 -20.67
N GLU A 44 0.47 -5.83 -21.85
CA GLU A 44 0.13 -6.64 -23.04
C GLU A 44 0.66 -8.07 -22.96
N ALA A 45 1.69 -8.29 -22.10
CA ALA A 45 2.28 -9.61 -21.88
C ALA A 45 1.61 -10.40 -20.76
N LEU A 46 0.60 -9.84 -20.09
CA LEU A 46 -0.07 -10.49 -18.95
C LEU A 46 -1.32 -11.25 -19.40
N ASP A 47 -1.40 -12.50 -19.02
CA ASP A 47 -2.62 -13.33 -19.18
C ASP A 47 -3.66 -13.07 -18.06
N HIS A 48 -3.33 -12.22 -17.09
CA HIS A 48 -4.13 -11.94 -15.90
C HIS A 48 -4.21 -10.46 -15.60
N LEU A 49 -5.27 -10.07 -14.92
CA LEU A 49 -5.41 -8.72 -14.38
C LEU A 49 -4.47 -8.53 -13.19
N ALA A 50 -3.47 -7.67 -13.32
CA ALA A 50 -2.62 -7.28 -12.19
C ALA A 50 -3.31 -6.20 -11.38
N LEU A 51 -3.36 -6.39 -10.07
CA LEU A 51 -3.92 -5.44 -9.12
C LEU A 51 -2.98 -5.24 -7.94
N PHE A 52 -2.72 -4.01 -7.59
CA PHE A 52 -2.05 -3.63 -6.36
C PHE A 52 -3.02 -2.83 -5.48
N ALA A 53 -3.09 -3.17 -4.21
CA ALA A 53 -3.90 -2.45 -3.24
C ALA A 53 -3.07 -2.06 -2.02
N GLY A 54 -3.07 -0.77 -1.69
CA GLY A 54 -2.55 -0.25 -0.43
C GLY A 54 -3.70 0.14 0.48
N PHE A 55 -3.68 -0.32 1.72
CA PHE A 55 -4.74 -0.08 2.68
C PHE A 55 -4.31 0.89 3.76
N ASP A 56 -5.26 1.64 4.29
CA ASP A 56 -5.13 2.40 5.52
C ASP A 56 -5.74 1.63 6.70
N HIS A 57 -5.62 2.18 7.90
CA HIS A 57 -6.25 1.69 9.15
C HIS A 57 -5.68 0.37 9.69
N GLU A 58 -4.45 0.00 9.33
CA GLU A 58 -3.79 -1.19 9.88
C GLU A 58 -3.64 -1.08 11.39
N GLU A 59 -3.20 0.06 11.89
CA GLU A 59 -2.94 0.31 13.32
C GLU A 59 -4.20 0.25 14.21
N ILE A 60 -5.38 0.36 13.64
CA ILE A 60 -6.65 0.17 14.34
C ILE A 60 -7.32 -1.18 14.04
N GLY A 61 -6.57 -2.13 13.44
CA GLY A 61 -6.99 -3.52 13.23
C GLY A 61 -7.60 -3.80 11.87
N SER A 62 -7.47 -2.91 10.89
CA SER A 62 -7.94 -3.08 9.50
C SER A 62 -9.45 -3.33 9.31
N ASN A 63 -10.26 -3.25 10.36
CA ASN A 63 -11.69 -3.61 10.33
C ASN A 63 -12.62 -2.47 9.89
N SER A 64 -12.08 -1.36 9.41
CA SER A 64 -12.88 -0.29 8.81
C SER A 64 -13.37 -0.68 7.41
N ARG A 65 -14.34 0.07 6.87
CA ARG A 65 -14.88 -0.19 5.54
C ARG A 65 -13.81 -0.22 4.45
N SER A 66 -12.80 0.65 4.53
CA SER A 66 -11.70 0.80 3.57
C SER A 66 -10.40 0.13 4.02
N GLY A 67 -10.38 -0.52 5.18
CA GLY A 67 -9.25 -1.31 5.65
C GLY A 67 -9.14 -2.66 4.96
N ALA A 68 -8.05 -3.37 5.19
CA ALA A 68 -7.75 -4.64 4.52
C ALA A 68 -8.77 -5.75 4.78
N SER A 69 -9.44 -5.73 5.95
CA SER A 69 -10.49 -6.69 6.31
C SER A 69 -11.90 -6.20 5.93
N GLY A 70 -12.01 -5.00 5.38
CA GLY A 70 -13.29 -4.43 4.97
C GLY A 70 -13.72 -4.87 3.57
N PRO A 71 -14.95 -4.54 3.16
CA PRO A 71 -15.52 -4.97 1.88
C PRO A 71 -15.02 -4.17 0.67
N PHE A 72 -14.31 -3.06 0.86
CA PHE A 72 -14.02 -2.10 -0.20
C PHE A 72 -13.26 -2.72 -1.38
N LEU A 73 -12.24 -3.54 -1.12
CA LEU A 73 -11.48 -4.18 -2.20
C LEU A 73 -12.35 -5.14 -3.01
N ALA A 74 -13.15 -5.97 -2.33
CA ALA A 74 -14.05 -6.90 -3.00
C ALA A 74 -15.08 -6.17 -3.86
N ASP A 75 -15.71 -5.13 -3.32
CA ASP A 75 -16.68 -4.30 -4.05
C ASP A 75 -16.08 -3.67 -5.32
N VAL A 76 -14.83 -3.18 -5.23
CA VAL A 76 -14.13 -2.59 -6.37
C VAL A 76 -13.75 -3.64 -7.39
N ALA A 77 -13.21 -4.79 -6.95
CA ALA A 77 -12.81 -5.88 -7.83
C ALA A 77 -14.02 -6.46 -8.61
N GLU A 78 -15.13 -6.67 -7.94
CA GLU A 78 -16.38 -7.13 -8.57
C GLU A 78 -16.86 -6.15 -9.65
N ARG A 79 -16.81 -4.85 -9.38
CA ARG A 79 -17.21 -3.83 -10.34
C ARG A 79 -16.27 -3.78 -11.55
N ILE A 80 -14.97 -3.96 -11.35
CA ILE A 80 -13.99 -4.04 -12.46
C ILE A 80 -14.30 -5.26 -13.32
N VAL A 81 -14.46 -6.43 -12.71
CA VAL A 81 -14.77 -7.66 -13.44
C VAL A 81 -16.08 -7.54 -14.23
N ALA A 82 -17.14 -7.03 -13.60
CA ALA A 82 -18.42 -6.82 -14.27
C ALA A 82 -18.35 -5.80 -15.42
N SER A 83 -17.41 -4.85 -15.37
CA SER A 83 -17.18 -3.90 -16.45
C SER A 83 -16.42 -4.51 -17.64
N LEU A 84 -15.53 -5.46 -17.38
CA LEU A 84 -14.71 -6.12 -18.40
C LEU A 84 -15.42 -7.32 -19.04
N TYR A 85 -16.29 -7.97 -18.30
CA TYR A 85 -17.02 -9.18 -18.71
C TYR A 85 -18.53 -8.99 -18.42
N PRO A 86 -19.21 -8.11 -19.21
CA PRO A 86 -20.63 -7.80 -19.01
C PRO A 86 -21.58 -8.98 -19.33
#